data_ff4e4f0e991e9fc6cbf9ff49074876cc
#
_entry.id   ff4e4f0e991e9fc6cbf9ff49074876cc
#
_cell.length_a   1.000
_cell.length_b   1.000
_cell.length_c   1.000
_cell.angle_alpha   90.00
_cell.angle_beta   90.00
_cell.angle_gamma   90.00
#
_symmetry.space_group_name_H-M   'P 1'
#
loop_
_entity.id
_entity.type
_entity.pdbx_description
1 polymer ?
#
loop_
_entity_poly.entity_id
_entity_poly.type
_entity_poly.pdbx_seq_one_letter_code
_entity_poly.pdbx_strand_id
1 'polypeptide(L)'
;MHEVRLDTALSMPAGFRFSEVPSHTIASPLALAPSLGPLAAFTGTFRGHGFNTIFRPQNAKTPTTLPELVPASDNILELNLTEETLSFSPGLGSVPNRGEVRGDIALNGVPYLQVINDVTVPGRPVGIHFEPGLWMAVPALDDPVEGATVVRMASIPHGTTVQAQGESFIIAGKPDIPSIDITPFVTAQPDKKIPFPSQTAADGGTPRIPQDLGPFIAAGTITQALLADPASLLRTHIAAQSITTTMVITISTAPAAPLFGGGISNIAFLLGNPATSAPNAQVVKMEATFWIETIEYDIEVPALELGQSLRISPVRTEDGGQLVPEFVTPPLRVNPPRIIKVSAPQIQYAQQVFLNFNGLTWPHVSVATLVPAAPVPVSASAWA
;
A
#
# COMPACT_ATOMS: atom_id res chain seq x y z
N MET A 1 -28.50 -34.16 14.86
CA MET A 1 -28.00 -32.85 15.29
C MET A 1 -27.62 -32.98 16.77
N HIS A 2 -26.31 -33.09 17.05
CA HIS A 2 -25.82 -33.08 18.43
C HIS A 2 -25.59 -31.60 18.83
N GLU A 3 -26.37 -31.18 19.79
CA GLU A 3 -26.22 -29.89 20.45
C GLU A 3 -24.91 -29.93 21.27
N VAL A 4 -23.85 -29.25 20.80
CA VAL A 4 -22.63 -29.07 21.58
C VAL A 4 -22.93 -27.99 22.60
N ARG A 5 -23.27 -28.39 23.85
CA ARG A 5 -23.24 -27.48 25.00
C ARG A 5 -21.79 -27.14 25.29
N LEU A 6 -21.40 -25.92 24.99
CA LEU A 6 -20.17 -25.33 25.52
C LEU A 6 -20.43 -24.91 26.97
N ASP A 7 -20.25 -25.84 27.88
CA ASP A 7 -20.19 -25.56 29.33
C ASP A 7 -18.76 -25.01 29.63
N THR A 8 -18.47 -23.80 29.15
CA THR A 8 -17.30 -23.05 29.61
C THR A 8 -17.69 -22.25 30.85
N ALA A 9 -17.73 -22.91 31.98
CA ALA A 9 -17.63 -22.21 33.24
C ALA A 9 -16.25 -21.54 33.28
N LEU A 10 -16.18 -20.25 33.01
CA LEU A 10 -14.99 -19.44 33.25
C LEU A 10 -14.69 -19.53 34.78
N SER A 11 -13.73 -20.38 35.14
CA SER A 11 -13.21 -20.42 36.49
C SER A 11 -12.37 -19.18 36.74
N MET A 12 -12.94 -18.19 37.40
CA MET A 12 -12.21 -17.00 37.80
C MET A 12 -11.26 -17.35 38.97
N PRO A 13 -10.00 -16.91 38.90
CA PRO A 13 -9.07 -17.11 40.02
C PRO A 13 -9.62 -16.53 41.33
N ALA A 14 -9.40 -17.21 42.44
CA ALA A 14 -9.77 -16.71 43.77
C ALA A 14 -9.08 -15.35 43.99
N GLY A 15 -9.88 -14.31 44.22
CA GLY A 15 -9.38 -12.94 44.40
C GLY A 15 -9.46 -12.06 43.17
N PHE A 16 -9.89 -12.58 42.01
CA PHE A 16 -10.19 -11.75 40.84
C PHE A 16 -11.33 -10.79 41.17
N ARG A 17 -11.11 -9.50 40.95
CA ARG A 17 -12.13 -8.47 41.16
C ARG A 17 -12.31 -7.70 39.86
N PHE A 18 -13.55 -7.61 39.39
CA PHE A 18 -13.95 -6.58 38.46
C PHE A 18 -14.08 -5.26 39.23
N SER A 19 -13.28 -4.27 38.93
CA SER A 19 -13.55 -2.91 39.34
C SER A 19 -14.12 -2.16 38.12
N GLU A 20 -15.38 -1.76 38.19
CA GLU A 20 -15.89 -0.76 37.29
C GLU A 20 -15.18 0.55 37.57
N VAL A 21 -14.50 1.10 36.57
CA VAL A 21 -13.97 2.46 36.65
C VAL A 21 -15.20 3.39 36.62
N PRO A 22 -15.49 4.17 37.69
CA PRO A 22 -16.61 5.09 37.68
C PRO A 22 -16.50 6.02 36.45
N SER A 23 -17.61 6.18 35.75
CA SER A 23 -17.66 6.99 34.51
C SER A 23 -17.30 8.47 34.69
N HIS A 24 -17.17 8.94 35.92
CA HIS A 24 -16.77 10.30 36.29
C HIS A 24 -15.35 10.39 36.88
N THR A 25 -14.59 9.33 36.89
CA THR A 25 -13.14 9.46 36.98
C THR A 25 -12.67 9.97 35.62
N ILE A 26 -13.06 11.21 35.36
CA ILE A 26 -12.44 11.94 34.27
C ILE A 26 -10.98 11.93 34.61
N ALA A 27 -10.31 11.10 33.89
CA ALA A 27 -8.89 11.18 33.70
C ALA A 27 -8.40 12.62 33.72
N SER A 28 -7.19 12.80 34.19
CA SER A 28 -6.33 13.91 33.85
C SER A 28 -6.74 14.61 32.56
N PRO A 29 -6.65 15.92 32.48
CA PRO A 29 -7.04 16.68 31.29
C PRO A 29 -6.63 15.90 30.06
N LEU A 30 -7.59 15.63 29.18
CA LEU A 30 -7.41 14.88 27.92
C LEU A 30 -6.06 15.28 27.36
N ALA A 31 -5.05 14.45 27.52
CA ALA A 31 -3.80 14.67 26.85
C ALA A 31 -4.18 14.82 25.36
N LEU A 32 -3.88 16.00 24.80
CA LEU A 32 -4.13 16.23 23.39
C LEU A 32 -3.63 15.02 22.63
N ALA A 33 -4.48 14.48 21.75
CA ALA A 33 -4.08 13.33 20.94
C ALA A 33 -2.73 13.64 20.29
N PRO A 34 -1.75 12.74 20.34
CA PRO A 34 -0.49 12.95 19.67
C PRO A 34 -0.71 13.26 18.20
N SER A 35 0.15 14.09 17.63
CA SER A 35 0.09 14.42 16.20
C SER A 35 0.15 13.14 15.37
N LEU A 36 -0.66 13.07 14.32
CA LEU A 36 -0.51 12.03 13.29
C LEU A 36 0.78 12.20 12.48
N GLY A 37 1.44 13.38 12.56
CA GLY A 37 2.69 13.65 11.86
C GLY A 37 2.57 13.32 10.36
N PRO A 38 3.41 12.41 9.84
CA PRO A 38 3.40 12.03 8.43
C PRO A 38 2.08 11.37 7.99
N LEU A 39 1.30 10.83 8.91
CA LEU A 39 0.03 10.16 8.62
C LEU A 39 -1.15 11.13 8.48
N ALA A 40 -0.95 12.43 8.69
CA ALA A 40 -2.02 13.44 8.61
C ALA A 40 -2.65 13.54 7.20
N ALA A 41 -1.91 13.16 6.16
CA ALA A 41 -2.41 13.09 4.79
C ALA A 41 -3.25 11.85 4.48
N PHE A 42 -3.24 10.84 5.36
CA PHE A 42 -4.00 9.60 5.19
C PHE A 42 -5.44 9.80 5.62
N THR A 43 -6.25 10.39 4.75
CA THR A 43 -7.64 10.73 5.01
C THR A 43 -8.53 10.40 3.81
N GLY A 44 -9.75 9.94 4.09
CA GLY A 44 -10.73 9.61 3.04
C GLY A 44 -10.33 8.40 2.21
N THR A 45 -10.74 8.39 0.95
CA THR A 45 -10.51 7.28 0.02
C THR A 45 -9.72 7.77 -1.19
N PHE A 46 -8.70 7.01 -1.54
CA PHE A 46 -7.93 7.16 -2.76
C PHE A 46 -8.24 6.00 -3.70
N ARG A 47 -8.19 6.25 -4.99
CA ARG A 47 -8.36 5.25 -6.05
C ARG A 47 -7.33 5.44 -7.13
N GLY A 48 -6.97 4.38 -7.83
CA GLY A 48 -6.03 4.48 -8.91
C GLY A 48 -5.69 3.17 -9.57
N HIS A 49 -4.59 3.21 -10.29
CA HIS A 49 -4.12 2.10 -11.09
C HIS A 49 -2.67 1.77 -10.73
N GLY A 50 -2.32 0.51 -10.96
CA GLY A 50 -0.99 0.04 -10.69
C GLY A 50 -0.61 -1.17 -11.51
N PHE A 51 0.45 -1.80 -11.08
CA PHE A 51 0.97 -3.03 -11.65
C PHE A 51 1.46 -3.95 -10.52
N ASN A 52 1.11 -5.22 -10.65
CA ASN A 52 1.51 -6.27 -9.72
C ASN A 52 2.22 -7.38 -10.48
N THR A 53 3.30 -7.89 -9.91
CA THR A 53 4.04 -9.02 -10.46
C THR A 53 4.37 -10.01 -9.35
N ILE A 54 4.06 -11.28 -9.56
CA ILE A 54 4.32 -12.35 -8.61
C ILE A 54 4.75 -13.63 -9.32
N PHE A 55 5.83 -14.24 -8.82
CA PHE A 55 6.12 -15.64 -9.11
C PHE A 55 5.40 -16.54 -8.12
N ARG A 56 4.73 -17.56 -8.60
CA ARG A 56 4.05 -18.53 -7.76
C ARG A 56 4.45 -19.97 -8.11
N PRO A 57 4.36 -20.92 -7.16
CA PRO A 57 4.65 -22.33 -7.42
C PRO A 57 3.80 -22.90 -8.57
N GLN A 58 4.42 -23.74 -9.38
CA GLN A 58 3.80 -24.49 -10.47
C GLN A 58 4.25 -25.93 -10.40
N ASN A 59 3.35 -26.88 -10.22
CA ASN A 59 3.66 -28.30 -10.19
C ASN A 59 2.38 -29.15 -10.35
N ALA A 60 2.48 -30.48 -10.30
CA ALA A 60 1.33 -31.37 -10.48
C ALA A 60 0.20 -31.16 -9.45
N LYS A 61 0.48 -30.60 -8.27
CA LYS A 61 -0.52 -30.28 -7.24
C LYS A 61 -1.11 -28.88 -7.39
N THR A 62 -0.40 -27.99 -8.06
CA THR A 62 -0.78 -26.60 -8.30
C THR A 62 -0.68 -26.25 -9.78
N PRO A 63 -1.33 -27.03 -10.68
CA PRO A 63 -1.19 -26.81 -12.11
C PRO A 63 -1.89 -25.53 -12.53
N THR A 64 -1.27 -24.79 -13.44
CA THR A 64 -1.89 -23.69 -14.17
C THR A 64 -1.97 -24.08 -15.63
N THR A 65 -3.16 -24.00 -16.20
CA THR A 65 -3.35 -24.22 -17.64
C THR A 65 -2.94 -22.96 -18.38
N LEU A 66 -1.98 -23.09 -19.27
CA LEU A 66 -1.52 -22.02 -20.15
C LEU A 66 -2.13 -22.21 -21.56
N PRO A 67 -2.39 -21.11 -22.31
CA PRO A 67 -2.89 -21.19 -23.70
C PRO A 67 -1.97 -22.01 -24.61
N GLU A 68 -0.66 -21.82 -24.50
CA GLU A 68 0.34 -22.59 -25.22
C GLU A 68 1.06 -23.54 -24.26
N LEU A 69 1.37 -24.75 -24.78
CA LEU A 69 2.14 -25.72 -24.00
C LEU A 69 3.58 -25.25 -23.85
N VAL A 70 4.06 -25.25 -22.63
CA VAL A 70 5.43 -24.90 -22.28
C VAL A 70 6.13 -26.08 -21.61
N PRO A 71 7.47 -26.14 -21.61
CA PRO A 71 8.20 -27.13 -20.82
C PRO A 71 7.78 -27.09 -19.35
N ALA A 72 7.84 -28.23 -18.68
CA ALA A 72 7.56 -28.30 -17.26
C ALA A 72 8.39 -27.26 -16.48
N SER A 73 7.71 -26.51 -15.65
CA SER A 73 8.33 -25.46 -14.81
C SER A 73 7.81 -25.61 -13.40
N ASP A 74 8.64 -25.26 -12.41
CA ASP A 74 8.30 -25.26 -11.00
C ASP A 74 7.76 -23.92 -10.51
N ASN A 75 7.66 -22.95 -11.41
CA ASN A 75 7.12 -21.63 -11.14
C ASN A 75 6.37 -21.06 -12.36
N ILE A 76 5.53 -20.06 -12.11
CA ILE A 76 4.87 -19.25 -13.15
C ILE A 76 4.92 -17.79 -12.73
N LEU A 77 5.25 -16.90 -13.68
CA LEU A 77 5.18 -15.46 -13.50
C LEU A 77 3.78 -14.95 -13.84
N GLU A 78 3.14 -14.28 -12.89
CA GLU A 78 1.84 -13.63 -13.08
C GLU A 78 2.01 -12.11 -13.07
N LEU A 79 1.42 -11.44 -14.05
CA LEU A 79 1.49 -10.01 -14.30
C LEU A 79 0.07 -9.46 -14.33
N ASN A 80 -0.22 -8.53 -13.43
CA ASN A 80 -1.56 -7.96 -13.28
C ASN A 80 -1.52 -6.44 -13.45
N LEU A 81 -2.28 -5.90 -14.41
CA LEU A 81 -2.68 -4.51 -14.36
C LEU A 81 -3.73 -4.37 -13.27
N THR A 82 -3.57 -3.40 -12.37
CA THR A 82 -4.42 -3.30 -11.20
C THR A 82 -5.27 -2.04 -11.17
N GLU A 83 -6.47 -2.18 -10.58
CA GLU A 83 -7.29 -1.08 -10.10
C GLU A 83 -7.37 -1.19 -8.58
N GLU A 84 -7.12 -0.08 -7.89
CA GLU A 84 -6.94 -0.09 -6.45
C GLU A 84 -7.78 0.97 -5.74
N THR A 85 -8.22 0.60 -4.54
CA THR A 85 -8.86 1.50 -3.59
C THR A 85 -8.15 1.41 -2.25
N LEU A 86 -7.74 2.55 -1.71
CA LEU A 86 -7.12 2.70 -0.40
C LEU A 86 -7.94 3.68 0.43
N SER A 87 -8.63 3.15 1.46
CA SER A 87 -9.54 3.94 2.30
C SER A 87 -8.97 4.09 3.70
N PHE A 88 -9.01 5.30 4.23
CA PHE A 88 -8.56 5.64 5.58
C PHE A 88 -9.74 6.05 6.44
N SER A 89 -9.82 5.48 7.64
CA SER A 89 -10.78 5.88 8.66
C SER A 89 -10.24 7.09 9.46
N PRO A 90 -11.10 7.80 10.21
CA PRO A 90 -10.62 8.83 11.13
C PRO A 90 -9.56 8.32 12.09
N GLY A 91 -8.61 9.18 12.46
CA GLY A 91 -7.56 8.87 13.42
C GLY A 91 -8.11 8.40 14.77
N LEU A 92 -7.38 7.51 15.43
CA LEU A 92 -7.79 6.89 16.70
C LEU A 92 -7.78 7.87 17.87
N GLY A 93 -7.04 8.96 17.75
CA GLY A 93 -6.81 9.88 18.85
C GLY A 93 -5.68 9.38 19.78
N SER A 94 -5.82 9.61 21.10
CA SER A 94 -4.80 9.17 22.05
C SER A 94 -5.05 7.75 22.50
N VAL A 95 -4.17 6.82 22.10
CA VAL A 95 -4.19 5.42 22.54
C VAL A 95 -3.03 5.21 23.50
N PRO A 96 -3.26 4.98 24.81
CA PRO A 96 -2.20 4.80 25.77
C PRO A 96 -1.55 3.42 25.64
N ASN A 97 -0.22 3.41 25.56
CA ASN A 97 0.59 2.23 25.77
C ASN A 97 1.19 2.32 27.18
N ARG A 98 0.87 1.34 28.03
CA ARG A 98 1.27 1.34 29.44
C ARG A 98 2.73 0.97 29.60
N GLY A 99 3.45 1.83 30.27
CA GLY A 99 4.84 1.59 30.64
C GLY A 99 4.96 0.70 31.89
N GLU A 100 6.12 0.09 32.04
CA GLU A 100 6.53 -0.65 33.25
C GLU A 100 7.85 -0.07 33.76
N VAL A 101 8.88 -0.09 32.94
CA VAL A 101 10.20 0.47 33.26
C VAL A 101 10.28 1.96 32.88
N ARG A 102 9.55 2.35 31.85
CA ARG A 102 9.40 3.75 31.42
C ARG A 102 7.97 4.21 31.63
N GLY A 103 7.70 5.51 31.53
CA GLY A 103 6.36 6.07 31.59
C GLY A 103 5.44 5.59 30.46
N ASP A 104 4.14 5.84 30.61
CA ASP A 104 3.16 5.62 29.56
C ASP A 104 3.49 6.49 28.33
N ILE A 105 3.30 5.93 27.14
CA ILE A 105 3.33 6.68 25.89
C ILE A 105 1.94 6.68 25.24
N ALA A 106 1.56 7.81 24.67
CA ALA A 106 0.35 7.90 23.86
C ALA A 106 0.70 7.75 22.37
N LEU A 107 -0.05 6.90 21.70
CA LEU A 107 0.08 6.64 20.27
C LEU A 107 -1.15 7.19 19.54
N ASN A 108 -0.99 7.57 18.28
CA ASN A 108 -2.09 7.89 17.39
C ASN A 108 -1.90 7.14 16.08
N GLY A 109 -2.99 6.84 15.40
CA GLY A 109 -2.92 6.05 14.18
C GLY A 109 -4.16 6.20 13.31
N VAL A 110 -4.07 5.66 12.10
CA VAL A 110 -5.11 5.74 11.08
C VAL A 110 -5.42 4.33 10.59
N PRO A 111 -6.60 3.77 10.90
CA PRO A 111 -7.06 2.51 10.32
C PRO A 111 -7.25 2.66 8.80
N TYR A 112 -6.94 1.60 8.05
CA TYR A 112 -7.11 1.61 6.60
C TYR A 112 -7.62 0.27 6.06
N LEU A 113 -8.14 0.33 4.85
CA LEU A 113 -8.50 -0.82 4.03
C LEU A 113 -7.95 -0.62 2.62
N GLN A 114 -7.14 -1.56 2.12
CA GLN A 114 -6.69 -1.63 0.74
C GLN A 114 -7.37 -2.78 0.02
N VAL A 115 -7.88 -2.50 -1.18
CA VAL A 115 -8.49 -3.50 -2.07
C VAL A 115 -7.84 -3.35 -3.44
N ILE A 116 -7.36 -4.49 -4.00
CA ILE A 116 -6.73 -4.52 -5.31
C ILE A 116 -7.45 -5.54 -6.18
N ASN A 117 -7.84 -5.10 -7.37
CA ASN A 117 -8.42 -5.95 -8.40
C ASN A 117 -7.46 -6.06 -9.59
N ASP A 118 -7.29 -7.27 -10.10
CA ASP A 118 -6.70 -7.51 -11.41
C ASP A 118 -7.70 -7.09 -12.49
N VAL A 119 -7.29 -6.20 -13.38
CA VAL A 119 -8.06 -5.70 -14.53
C VAL A 119 -7.36 -5.99 -15.86
N THR A 120 -6.39 -6.90 -15.85
CA THR A 120 -5.63 -7.31 -17.04
C THR A 120 -6.53 -7.83 -18.15
N VAL A 121 -7.64 -8.51 -17.79
CA VAL A 121 -8.68 -8.91 -18.74
C VAL A 121 -9.81 -7.87 -18.72
N PRO A 122 -10.00 -7.09 -19.80
CA PRO A 122 -11.02 -6.05 -19.83
C PRO A 122 -12.43 -6.58 -19.50
N GLY A 123 -13.16 -5.86 -18.66
CA GLY A 123 -14.53 -6.19 -18.26
C GLY A 123 -14.66 -7.39 -17.32
N ARG A 124 -13.56 -7.93 -16.81
CA ARG A 124 -13.54 -9.05 -15.86
C ARG A 124 -12.61 -8.77 -14.68
N PRO A 125 -12.90 -7.77 -13.84
CA PRO A 125 -12.09 -7.51 -12.66
C PRO A 125 -12.13 -8.70 -11.70
N VAL A 126 -10.98 -9.08 -11.15
CA VAL A 126 -10.81 -10.16 -10.18
C VAL A 126 -10.13 -9.62 -8.94
N GLY A 127 -10.74 -9.77 -7.77
CA GLY A 127 -10.12 -9.38 -6.50
C GLY A 127 -8.88 -10.24 -6.23
N ILE A 128 -7.72 -9.62 -6.13
CA ILE A 128 -6.44 -10.31 -5.86
C ILE A 128 -5.85 -9.95 -4.51
N HIS A 129 -6.31 -8.86 -3.88
CA HIS A 129 -5.79 -8.45 -2.58
C HIS A 129 -6.86 -7.72 -1.76
N PHE A 130 -6.87 -8.01 -0.46
CA PHE A 130 -7.72 -7.36 0.53
C PHE A 130 -6.90 -7.23 1.82
N GLU A 131 -6.67 -6.02 2.29
CA GLU A 131 -5.80 -5.76 3.44
C GLU A 131 -6.42 -4.74 4.39
N PRO A 132 -7.04 -5.17 5.49
CA PRO A 132 -7.32 -4.31 6.64
C PRO A 132 -6.06 -4.10 7.47
N GLY A 133 -5.84 -2.87 7.91
CA GLY A 133 -4.65 -2.55 8.70
C GLY A 133 -4.74 -1.26 9.48
N LEU A 134 -3.62 -0.91 10.09
CA LEU A 134 -3.45 0.28 10.92
C LEU A 134 -2.07 0.89 10.65
N TRP A 135 -2.06 2.16 10.32
CA TRP A 135 -0.86 2.99 10.38
C TRP A 135 -0.79 3.65 11.76
N MET A 136 0.38 3.66 12.38
CA MET A 136 0.62 4.33 13.66
C MET A 136 1.80 5.29 13.57
N ALA A 137 1.62 6.48 14.16
CA ALA A 137 2.71 7.41 14.46
C ALA A 137 3.22 7.12 15.87
N VAL A 138 4.49 6.77 15.97
CA VAL A 138 5.17 6.55 17.25
C VAL A 138 6.00 7.80 17.55
N PRO A 139 5.79 8.48 18.67
CA PRO A 139 6.56 9.67 19.01
C PRO A 139 8.02 9.32 19.31
N ALA A 140 8.89 10.31 19.25
CA ALA A 140 10.26 10.16 19.72
C ALA A 140 10.27 9.78 21.21
N LEU A 141 11.23 8.96 21.61
CA LEU A 141 11.42 8.47 22.96
C LEU A 141 12.77 8.94 23.53
N ASP A 142 12.80 9.21 24.82
CA ASP A 142 14.01 9.65 25.52
C ASP A 142 14.78 8.47 26.16
N ASP A 143 14.11 7.32 26.40
CA ASP A 143 14.71 6.14 26.98
C ASP A 143 14.06 4.83 26.45
N PRO A 144 14.76 4.05 25.57
CA PRO A 144 15.99 4.46 24.88
C PRO A 144 15.74 5.69 23.99
N VAL A 145 16.79 6.42 23.67
CA VAL A 145 16.68 7.56 22.74
C VAL A 145 16.39 7.01 21.35
N GLU A 146 15.18 7.23 20.87
CA GLU A 146 14.72 6.83 19.53
C GLU A 146 14.01 8.00 18.86
N GLY A 147 14.24 8.20 17.57
CA GLY A 147 13.48 9.16 16.77
C GLY A 147 12.03 8.78 16.61
N ALA A 148 11.21 9.73 16.15
CA ALA A 148 9.82 9.41 15.77
C ALA A 148 9.80 8.42 14.60
N THR A 149 8.93 7.40 14.68
CA THR A 149 8.80 6.36 13.66
C THR A 149 7.36 6.20 13.22
N VAL A 150 7.17 5.46 12.13
CA VAL A 150 5.87 5.02 11.63
C VAL A 150 5.81 3.51 11.60
N VAL A 151 4.63 2.96 11.88
CA VAL A 151 4.39 1.52 11.87
C VAL A 151 3.18 1.23 11.00
N ARG A 152 3.27 0.18 10.17
CA ARG A 152 2.14 -0.40 9.45
C ARG A 152 1.90 -1.81 9.94
N MET A 153 0.73 -2.07 10.46
CA MET A 153 0.26 -3.39 10.86
C MET A 153 -0.91 -3.81 9.97
N ALA A 154 -0.85 -5.03 9.43
CA ALA A 154 -1.89 -5.50 8.53
C ALA A 154 -2.08 -7.01 8.62
N SER A 155 -3.30 -7.46 8.30
CA SER A 155 -3.66 -8.87 8.13
C SER A 155 -4.08 -9.11 6.69
N ILE A 156 -3.39 -10.03 6.01
CA ILE A 156 -3.63 -10.37 4.63
C ILE A 156 -4.30 -11.74 4.59
N PRO A 157 -5.52 -11.89 3.99
CA PRO A 157 -6.27 -13.15 3.99
C PRO A 157 -5.56 -14.32 3.32
N HIS A 158 -4.47 -14.06 2.58
CA HIS A 158 -3.60 -15.10 2.04
C HIS A 158 -2.87 -15.92 3.11
N GLY A 159 -2.99 -15.53 4.38
CA GLY A 159 -2.45 -16.27 5.52
C GLY A 159 -1.25 -15.61 6.19
N THR A 160 -1.03 -14.33 5.94
CA THR A 160 0.11 -13.59 6.47
C THR A 160 -0.34 -12.35 7.25
N THR A 161 0.28 -12.12 8.40
CA THR A 161 0.19 -10.84 9.12
C THR A 161 1.55 -10.15 9.05
N VAL A 162 1.55 -8.84 8.78
CA VAL A 162 2.76 -8.03 8.69
C VAL A 162 2.76 -6.96 9.77
N GLN A 163 3.93 -6.71 10.34
CA GLN A 163 4.23 -5.55 11.17
C GLN A 163 5.52 -4.94 10.66
N ALA A 164 5.40 -3.80 10.00
CA ALA A 164 6.51 -3.08 9.42
C ALA A 164 6.73 -1.76 10.16
N GLN A 165 7.98 -1.39 10.36
CA GLN A 165 8.38 -0.15 11.02
C GLN A 165 9.38 0.60 10.15
N GLY A 166 9.41 1.93 10.28
CA GLY A 166 10.36 2.74 9.54
C GLY A 166 10.23 4.21 9.83
N GLU A 167 10.71 5.02 8.90
CA GLU A 167 10.90 6.44 9.05
C GLU A 167 10.14 7.22 7.99
N SER A 168 10.02 8.53 8.22
CA SER A 168 9.45 9.46 7.27
C SER A 168 10.24 10.75 7.21
N PHE A 169 10.29 11.35 6.03
CA PHE A 169 10.91 12.65 5.80
C PHE A 169 10.22 13.39 4.67
N ILE A 170 10.39 14.73 4.64
CA ILE A 170 9.82 15.59 3.60
C ILE A 170 10.94 16.05 2.68
N ILE A 171 10.67 16.02 1.38
CA ILE A 171 11.52 16.60 0.34
C ILE A 171 10.73 17.65 -0.45
N ALA A 172 11.44 18.62 -0.98
CA ALA A 172 10.87 19.58 -1.93
C ALA A 172 10.77 18.95 -3.32
N GLY A 173 9.64 19.13 -3.98
CA GLY A 173 9.43 18.68 -5.35
C GLY A 173 9.25 17.16 -5.51
N LYS A 174 9.62 16.67 -6.71
CA LYS A 174 9.48 15.28 -7.12
C LYS A 174 10.42 14.35 -6.38
N PRO A 175 9.95 13.14 -6.00
CA PRO A 175 10.81 12.12 -5.43
C PRO A 175 11.74 11.49 -6.48
N ASP A 176 12.90 11.05 -6.04
CA ASP A 176 13.69 10.06 -6.76
C ASP A 176 13.18 8.66 -6.40
N ILE A 177 12.59 7.97 -7.38
CA ILE A 177 12.01 6.65 -7.19
C ILE A 177 12.99 5.61 -7.71
N PRO A 178 13.60 4.79 -6.82
CA PRO A 178 14.59 3.82 -7.20
C PRO A 178 14.01 2.70 -8.06
N SER A 179 14.85 2.09 -8.89
CA SER A 179 14.50 0.91 -9.68
C SER A 179 14.30 -0.32 -8.79
N ILE A 180 13.40 -1.20 -9.23
CA ILE A 180 13.07 -2.45 -8.55
C ILE A 180 13.33 -3.62 -9.49
N ASP A 181 14.21 -4.52 -9.08
CA ASP A 181 14.51 -5.76 -9.80
C ASP A 181 13.62 -6.90 -9.28
N ILE A 182 12.83 -7.50 -10.17
CA ILE A 182 11.95 -8.63 -9.86
C ILE A 182 12.65 -9.98 -9.96
N THR A 183 13.95 -10.02 -10.30
CA THR A 183 14.66 -11.28 -10.52
C THR A 183 14.81 -12.08 -9.23
N PRO A 184 14.33 -13.32 -9.18
CA PRO A 184 14.51 -14.19 -8.03
C PRO A 184 15.98 -14.45 -7.74
N PHE A 185 16.27 -14.83 -6.51
CA PHE A 185 17.64 -15.14 -6.06
C PHE A 185 17.68 -16.34 -5.14
N VAL A 186 18.84 -16.96 -5.02
CA VAL A 186 19.03 -18.09 -4.10
C VAL A 186 18.76 -17.66 -2.66
N THR A 187 17.94 -18.41 -1.94
CA THR A 187 17.57 -18.09 -0.55
C THR A 187 18.80 -17.79 0.30
N ALA A 188 18.76 -16.67 1.03
CA ALA A 188 19.85 -16.11 1.83
C ALA A 188 21.09 -15.64 1.03
N GLN A 189 21.01 -15.59 -0.31
CA GLN A 189 22.11 -15.11 -1.17
C GLN A 189 21.57 -14.08 -2.19
N PRO A 190 21.24 -12.84 -1.80
CA PRO A 190 20.55 -11.86 -2.64
C PRO A 190 21.34 -11.46 -3.90
N ASP A 191 22.65 -11.60 -3.88
CA ASP A 191 23.53 -11.31 -5.02
C ASP A 191 23.51 -12.43 -6.07
N LYS A 192 23.00 -13.62 -5.72
CA LYS A 192 22.93 -14.76 -6.64
C LYS A 192 21.59 -14.81 -7.35
N LYS A 193 21.41 -13.91 -8.31
CA LYS A 193 20.20 -13.77 -9.14
C LYS A 193 20.03 -14.96 -10.09
N ILE A 194 18.77 -15.37 -10.30
CA ILE A 194 18.38 -16.46 -11.20
C ILE A 194 17.30 -15.91 -12.15
N PRO A 195 17.67 -15.39 -13.32
CA PRO A 195 16.71 -14.87 -14.28
C PRO A 195 15.95 -16.02 -14.95
N PHE A 196 14.68 -15.76 -15.28
CA PHE A 196 13.79 -16.69 -15.97
C PHE A 196 13.36 -16.12 -17.33
N PRO A 197 13.15 -16.96 -18.36
CA PRO A 197 12.68 -16.52 -19.67
C PRO A 197 11.35 -15.75 -19.61
N SER A 198 10.49 -16.06 -18.63
CA SER A 198 9.23 -15.35 -18.41
C SER A 198 9.38 -13.85 -18.08
N GLN A 199 10.57 -13.40 -17.70
CA GLN A 199 10.89 -11.98 -17.51
C GLN A 199 11.23 -11.24 -18.82
N THR A 200 11.31 -11.98 -19.96
CA THR A 200 11.53 -11.41 -21.28
C THR A 200 10.19 -11.24 -21.99
N ALA A 201 9.79 -10.00 -22.25
CA ALA A 201 8.46 -9.70 -22.78
C ALA A 201 8.19 -10.33 -24.16
N ALA A 202 9.21 -10.45 -24.98
CA ALA A 202 9.12 -11.05 -26.31
C ALA A 202 8.99 -12.58 -26.30
N ASP A 203 9.29 -13.25 -25.18
CA ASP A 203 9.21 -14.72 -25.06
C ASP A 203 7.78 -15.16 -24.78
N GLY A 204 6.99 -15.43 -25.83
CA GLY A 204 5.59 -15.86 -25.72
C GLY A 204 5.39 -17.29 -25.19
N GLY A 205 6.32 -18.21 -25.46
CA GLY A 205 6.24 -19.63 -25.08
C GLY A 205 6.79 -19.93 -23.68
N THR A 206 6.61 -19.04 -22.69
CA THR A 206 7.15 -19.19 -21.35
C THR A 206 6.05 -19.35 -20.29
N PRO A 207 6.34 -19.90 -19.08
CA PRO A 207 5.37 -20.01 -18.00
C PRO A 207 5.06 -18.63 -17.40
N ARG A 208 4.12 -17.92 -18.02
CA ARG A 208 3.70 -16.56 -17.66
C ARG A 208 2.19 -16.38 -17.87
N ILE A 209 1.56 -15.48 -17.11
CA ILE A 209 0.17 -15.04 -17.29
C ILE A 209 0.15 -13.50 -17.29
N PRO A 210 -0.36 -12.82 -18.35
CA PRO A 210 -0.70 -13.36 -19.66
C PRO A 210 0.52 -13.98 -20.35
N GLN A 211 0.33 -15.06 -21.07
CA GLN A 211 1.44 -15.72 -21.76
C GLN A 211 1.92 -14.90 -22.97
N ASP A 212 0.97 -14.46 -23.82
CA ASP A 212 1.25 -13.52 -24.92
C ASP A 212 1.15 -12.07 -24.43
N LEU A 213 2.23 -11.34 -24.50
CA LEU A 213 2.29 -9.91 -24.21
C LEU A 213 2.20 -9.01 -25.43
N GLY A 214 2.07 -9.55 -26.64
CA GLY A 214 1.98 -8.76 -27.88
C GLY A 214 0.92 -7.65 -27.80
N PRO A 215 -0.33 -7.93 -27.44
CA PRO A 215 -1.38 -6.91 -27.28
C PRO A 215 -1.04 -5.82 -26.25
N PHE A 216 -0.42 -6.20 -25.14
CA PHE A 216 -0.04 -5.27 -24.08
C PHE A 216 1.15 -4.39 -24.48
N ILE A 217 2.12 -4.95 -25.20
CA ILE A 217 3.25 -4.20 -25.75
C ILE A 217 2.74 -3.18 -26.77
N ALA A 218 1.82 -3.59 -27.64
CA ALA A 218 1.22 -2.70 -28.63
C ALA A 218 0.41 -1.57 -27.97
N ALA A 219 -0.23 -1.83 -26.84
CA ALA A 219 -0.96 -0.85 -26.04
C ALA A 219 -0.06 -0.02 -25.10
N GLY A 220 1.23 -0.35 -24.98
CA GLY A 220 2.17 0.32 -24.08
C GLY A 220 1.91 0.05 -22.57
N THR A 221 1.16 -0.99 -22.22
CA THR A 221 0.76 -1.26 -20.83
C THR A 221 1.70 -2.21 -20.10
N ILE A 222 1.97 -3.42 -20.64
CA ILE A 222 2.95 -4.35 -20.07
C ILE A 222 4.11 -4.46 -21.05
N THR A 223 5.17 -3.69 -20.81
CA THR A 223 6.34 -3.58 -21.65
C THR A 223 7.56 -4.26 -21.03
N GLN A 224 8.63 -4.45 -21.79
CA GLN A 224 9.90 -4.95 -21.25
C GLN A 224 10.46 -4.03 -20.15
N ALA A 225 10.29 -2.71 -20.30
CA ALA A 225 10.74 -1.75 -19.29
C ALA A 225 10.00 -1.96 -17.95
N LEU A 226 8.68 -2.19 -18.01
CA LEU A 226 7.87 -2.45 -16.82
C LEU A 226 8.22 -3.82 -16.16
N LEU A 227 8.51 -4.85 -16.98
CA LEU A 227 8.95 -6.15 -16.45
C LEU A 227 10.33 -6.07 -15.79
N ALA A 228 11.23 -5.29 -16.36
CA ALA A 228 12.58 -5.11 -15.80
C ALA A 228 12.58 -4.26 -14.53
N ASP A 229 11.64 -3.31 -14.46
CA ASP A 229 11.54 -2.34 -13.36
C ASP A 229 10.11 -1.82 -13.21
N PRO A 230 9.29 -2.46 -12.36
CA PRO A 230 7.92 -2.01 -12.10
C PRO A 230 7.81 -0.56 -11.64
N ALA A 231 8.82 -0.02 -10.93
CA ALA A 231 8.83 1.37 -10.48
C ALA A 231 8.92 2.39 -11.64
N SER A 232 9.25 1.93 -12.86
CA SER A 232 9.20 2.79 -14.06
C SER A 232 7.81 3.36 -14.31
N LEU A 233 6.73 2.63 -13.93
CA LEU A 233 5.35 3.12 -14.00
C LEU A 233 5.15 4.37 -13.16
N LEU A 234 5.66 4.37 -11.93
CA LEU A 234 5.55 5.50 -11.00
C LEU A 234 6.30 6.73 -11.53
N ARG A 235 7.53 6.54 -11.99
CA ARG A 235 8.33 7.62 -12.58
C ARG A 235 7.68 8.22 -13.83
N THR A 236 7.07 7.38 -14.67
CA THR A 236 6.33 7.83 -15.84
C THR A 236 5.13 8.69 -15.44
N HIS A 237 4.37 8.30 -14.41
CA HIS A 237 3.21 9.06 -13.95
C HIS A 237 3.59 10.47 -13.46
N ILE A 238 4.69 10.62 -12.73
CA ILE A 238 5.09 11.91 -12.17
C ILE A 238 5.93 12.76 -13.14
N ALA A 239 6.32 12.23 -14.29
CA ALA A 239 7.26 12.92 -15.20
C ALA A 239 6.80 14.34 -15.57
N ALA A 240 5.54 14.50 -15.95
CA ALA A 240 4.94 15.79 -16.35
C ALA A 240 4.21 16.54 -15.23
N GLN A 241 4.12 15.96 -14.00
CA GLN A 241 3.38 16.58 -12.90
C GLN A 241 4.17 17.71 -12.23
N SER A 242 3.46 18.73 -11.74
CA SER A 242 4.00 19.82 -10.91
C SER A 242 3.89 19.44 -9.44
N ILE A 243 4.88 18.73 -8.93
CA ILE A 243 4.94 18.31 -7.53
C ILE A 243 5.70 19.37 -6.73
N THR A 244 5.08 19.90 -5.68
CA THR A 244 5.68 20.93 -4.83
C THR A 244 6.41 20.34 -3.63
N THR A 245 5.86 19.31 -3.02
CA THR A 245 6.45 18.60 -1.88
C THR A 245 6.10 17.13 -1.92
N THR A 246 6.97 16.31 -1.37
CA THR A 246 6.73 14.87 -1.17
C THR A 246 7.08 14.48 0.26
N MET A 247 6.13 13.86 0.96
CA MET A 247 6.39 13.09 2.17
C MET A 247 6.76 11.67 1.75
N VAL A 248 7.94 11.23 2.14
CA VAL A 248 8.43 9.87 1.91
C VAL A 248 8.30 9.07 3.19
N ILE A 249 7.70 7.89 3.12
CA ILE A 249 7.60 6.94 4.23
C ILE A 249 8.24 5.62 3.77
N THR A 250 9.28 5.17 4.45
CA THR A 250 9.93 3.87 4.20
C THR A 250 9.72 2.95 5.37
N ILE A 251 9.27 1.72 5.11
CA ILE A 251 8.99 0.73 6.14
C ILE A 251 9.51 -0.64 5.74
N SER A 252 9.88 -1.44 6.74
CA SER A 252 10.29 -2.84 6.56
C SER A 252 9.79 -3.70 7.72
N THR A 253 9.48 -4.97 7.46
CA THR A 253 9.22 -5.98 8.49
C THR A 253 10.51 -6.46 9.18
N ALA A 254 11.66 -6.08 8.63
CA ALA A 254 12.99 -6.31 9.20
C ALA A 254 13.81 -5.01 9.09
N PRO A 255 13.43 -3.95 9.83
CA PRO A 255 14.12 -2.67 9.75
C PRO A 255 15.57 -2.80 10.22
N ALA A 256 16.45 -1.97 9.65
CA ALA A 256 17.83 -1.89 10.10
C ALA A 256 17.94 -1.22 11.48
N ALA A 257 19.02 -1.52 12.21
CA ALA A 257 19.33 -0.81 13.45
C ALA A 257 19.36 0.72 13.24
N PRO A 258 18.95 1.56 14.18
CA PRO A 258 18.53 1.22 15.55
C PRO A 258 17.08 0.73 15.70
N LEU A 259 16.29 0.71 14.63
CA LEU A 259 14.89 0.30 14.67
C LEU A 259 14.80 -1.23 14.79
N PHE A 260 14.66 -1.73 15.99
CA PHE A 260 14.42 -3.14 16.25
C PHE A 260 12.92 -3.37 16.43
N GLY A 261 12.32 -4.16 15.57
CA GLY A 261 10.91 -4.46 15.65
C GLY A 261 10.39 -4.93 14.31
N GLY A 262 9.07 -5.05 14.21
CA GLY A 262 8.46 -5.58 13.02
C GLY A 262 8.44 -7.11 13.01
N GLY A 263 8.09 -7.68 11.88
CA GLY A 263 8.01 -9.10 11.67
C GLY A 263 6.88 -9.55 10.76
N ILE A 264 6.87 -10.85 10.49
CA ILE A 264 5.88 -11.53 9.68
C ILE A 264 5.41 -12.76 10.43
N SER A 265 4.12 -12.99 10.45
CA SER A 265 3.52 -14.23 10.96
C SER A 265 2.69 -14.89 9.87
N ASN A 266 3.03 -16.14 9.55
CA ASN A 266 2.30 -16.96 8.60
C ASN A 266 1.45 -18.00 9.33
N ILE A 267 0.21 -18.23 8.88
CA ILE A 267 -0.64 -19.27 9.47
C ILE A 267 -0.17 -20.67 9.09
N ALA A 268 -0.62 -21.68 9.84
CA ALA A 268 -0.07 -23.04 9.80
C ALA A 268 -0.03 -23.66 8.41
N PHE A 269 -1.03 -23.44 7.53
CA PHE A 269 -1.03 -24.06 6.19
C PHE A 269 0.10 -23.51 5.30
N LEU A 270 0.56 -22.29 5.53
CA LEU A 270 1.73 -21.73 4.83
C LEU A 270 3.04 -22.31 5.39
N LEU A 271 3.11 -22.49 6.71
CA LEU A 271 4.29 -23.06 7.36
C LEU A 271 4.52 -24.52 6.96
N GLY A 272 3.45 -25.25 6.65
CA GLY A 272 3.52 -26.68 6.37
C GLY A 272 3.89 -27.50 7.60
N ASN A 273 4.09 -28.80 7.38
CA ASN A 273 4.57 -29.71 8.42
C ASN A 273 6.01 -30.13 8.08
N PRO A 274 7.02 -29.67 8.82
CA PRO A 274 8.42 -29.98 8.52
C PRO A 274 8.74 -31.49 8.55
N ALA A 275 7.91 -32.30 9.20
CA ALA A 275 8.10 -33.75 9.27
C ALA A 275 7.49 -34.50 8.05
N THR A 276 6.49 -33.92 7.38
CA THR A 276 5.71 -34.63 6.36
C THR A 276 5.54 -33.90 5.05
N SER A 277 5.67 -32.57 5.03
CA SER A 277 5.47 -31.77 3.81
C SER A 277 6.27 -30.48 3.87
N ALA A 278 6.82 -30.09 2.72
CA ALA A 278 7.44 -28.78 2.57
C ALA A 278 6.42 -27.66 2.82
N PRO A 279 6.84 -26.50 3.29
CA PRO A 279 6.00 -25.33 3.41
C PRO A 279 5.50 -24.87 2.03
N ASN A 280 4.36 -24.16 2.01
CA ASN A 280 3.95 -23.39 0.84
C ASN A 280 4.85 -22.14 0.65
N ALA A 281 4.59 -21.37 -0.40
CA ALA A 281 5.27 -20.08 -0.59
C ALA A 281 5.05 -19.18 0.64
N GLN A 282 6.09 -18.97 1.43
CA GLN A 282 6.01 -18.20 2.67
C GLN A 282 6.49 -16.77 2.43
N VAL A 283 5.79 -15.81 2.99
CA VAL A 283 6.30 -14.45 3.12
C VAL A 283 7.39 -14.44 4.19
N VAL A 284 8.57 -13.94 3.85
CA VAL A 284 9.73 -13.87 4.77
C VAL A 284 10.17 -12.44 5.07
N LYS A 285 9.85 -11.49 4.19
CA LYS A 285 10.16 -10.07 4.35
C LYS A 285 9.19 -9.23 3.52
N MET A 286 8.88 -8.04 4.00
CA MET A 286 8.20 -7.00 3.24
C MET A 286 8.93 -5.68 3.43
N GLU A 287 9.12 -4.95 2.34
CA GLU A 287 9.62 -3.58 2.30
C GLU A 287 8.68 -2.74 1.45
N ALA A 288 8.43 -1.51 1.87
CA ALA A 288 7.62 -0.61 1.08
C ALA A 288 8.07 0.84 1.25
N THR A 289 7.91 1.61 0.18
CA THR A 289 8.05 3.05 0.20
C THR A 289 6.76 3.67 -0.31
N PHE A 290 6.27 4.66 0.43
CA PHE A 290 5.12 5.48 0.06
C PHE A 290 5.60 6.90 -0.18
N TRP A 291 5.17 7.50 -1.28
CA TRP A 291 5.36 8.89 -1.61
C TRP A 291 4.01 9.58 -1.59
N ILE A 292 3.81 10.48 -0.64
CA ILE A 292 2.60 11.29 -0.55
C ILE A 292 2.96 12.67 -1.09
N GLU A 293 2.51 12.92 -2.31
CA GLU A 293 2.90 14.04 -3.13
C GLU A 293 1.83 15.12 -3.09
N THR A 294 2.22 16.38 -3.01
CA THR A 294 1.33 17.52 -3.22
C THR A 294 1.52 18.03 -4.64
N ILE A 295 0.49 17.89 -5.46
CA ILE A 295 0.53 18.25 -6.87
C ILE A 295 -0.26 19.52 -7.10
N GLU A 296 0.31 20.47 -7.83
CA GLU A 296 -0.39 21.66 -8.33
C GLU A 296 -1.10 21.35 -9.66
N TYR A 297 -2.29 21.87 -9.80
CA TYR A 297 -3.10 21.83 -11.02
C TYR A 297 -3.63 23.20 -11.35
N ASP A 298 -3.76 23.48 -12.65
CA ASP A 298 -4.56 24.61 -13.14
C ASP A 298 -5.97 24.11 -13.45
N ILE A 299 -6.99 24.80 -12.90
CA ILE A 299 -8.39 24.53 -13.23
C ILE A 299 -9.04 25.79 -13.81
N GLU A 300 -9.85 25.61 -14.86
CA GLU A 300 -10.63 26.68 -15.45
C GLU A 300 -11.98 26.78 -14.75
N VAL A 301 -12.19 27.85 -14.04
CA VAL A 301 -13.47 28.13 -13.37
C VAL A 301 -14.29 29.06 -14.23
N PRO A 302 -15.46 28.63 -14.76
CA PRO A 302 -16.36 29.47 -15.51
C PRO A 302 -17.00 30.54 -14.63
N ALA A 303 -17.74 31.46 -15.23
CA ALA A 303 -18.58 32.38 -14.46
C ALA A 303 -19.59 31.59 -13.63
N LEU A 304 -19.70 31.90 -12.35
CA LEU A 304 -20.59 31.26 -11.40
C LEU A 304 -21.39 32.33 -10.66
N GLU A 305 -22.68 32.09 -10.47
CA GLU A 305 -23.50 32.93 -9.60
C GLU A 305 -23.30 32.58 -8.13
N LEU A 306 -23.58 33.52 -7.24
CA LEU A 306 -23.45 33.29 -5.80
C LEU A 306 -24.33 32.12 -5.36
N GLY A 307 -23.74 31.19 -4.60
CA GLY A 307 -24.43 29.98 -4.12
C GLY A 307 -24.28 28.77 -5.03
N GLN A 308 -23.62 28.90 -6.18
CA GLN A 308 -23.29 27.78 -7.06
C GLN A 308 -21.97 27.16 -6.71
N SER A 309 -21.88 25.83 -6.66
CA SER A 309 -20.70 25.04 -6.60
C SER A 309 -20.56 24.18 -7.85
N LEU A 310 -19.35 24.02 -8.33
CA LEU A 310 -19.07 23.25 -9.55
C LEU A 310 -17.99 22.21 -9.29
N ARG A 311 -18.16 21.01 -9.86
CA ARG A 311 -17.09 20.01 -9.94
C ARG A 311 -16.31 20.24 -11.22
N ILE A 312 -15.00 20.31 -11.08
CA ILE A 312 -14.09 20.63 -12.19
C ILE A 312 -12.92 19.63 -12.16
N SER A 313 -12.64 19.03 -13.30
CA SER A 313 -11.36 18.30 -13.50
C SER A 313 -10.31 19.29 -13.99
N PRO A 314 -9.02 19.10 -13.62
CA PRO A 314 -7.92 19.85 -14.18
C PRO A 314 -7.89 19.79 -15.71
N VAL A 315 -7.36 20.84 -16.33
CA VAL A 315 -7.08 20.83 -17.76
C VAL A 315 -6.09 19.68 -18.02
N ARG A 316 -6.52 18.71 -18.81
CA ARG A 316 -5.67 17.56 -19.15
C ARG A 316 -4.60 18.05 -20.11
N THR A 317 -3.33 17.77 -19.80
CA THR A 317 -2.29 17.71 -20.82
C THR A 317 -2.60 16.55 -21.77
N GLU A 318 -2.23 16.67 -23.05
CA GLU A 318 -2.63 15.75 -24.13
C GLU A 318 -2.21 14.27 -23.96
N ASP A 319 -1.46 13.95 -22.93
CA ASP A 319 -1.03 12.58 -22.57
C ASP A 319 -2.19 11.80 -21.92
N GLY A 320 -3.14 11.40 -22.77
CA GLY A 320 -4.38 10.75 -22.41
C GLY A 320 -4.23 9.49 -21.55
N GLY A 321 -4.38 9.58 -20.24
CA GLY A 321 -4.36 8.46 -19.33
C GLY A 321 -4.02 8.80 -17.89
N GLN A 322 -3.54 10.00 -17.62
CA GLN A 322 -3.21 10.40 -16.26
C GLN A 322 -4.46 10.47 -15.37
N LEU A 323 -4.44 9.77 -14.27
CA LEU A 323 -5.48 9.85 -13.25
C LEU A 323 -5.34 11.21 -12.53
N VAL A 324 -6.39 12.02 -12.58
CA VAL A 324 -6.45 13.34 -11.94
C VAL A 324 -7.61 13.40 -10.97
N PRO A 325 -7.47 14.10 -9.83
CA PRO A 325 -8.58 14.34 -8.92
C PRO A 325 -9.62 15.30 -9.52
N GLU A 326 -10.86 15.19 -9.07
CA GLU A 326 -11.84 16.25 -9.26
C GLU A 326 -11.70 17.31 -8.17
N PHE A 327 -12.02 18.57 -8.49
CA PHE A 327 -12.11 19.67 -7.52
C PHE A 327 -13.54 20.15 -7.41
N VAL A 328 -13.90 20.65 -6.23
CA VAL A 328 -15.21 21.29 -6.02
C VAL A 328 -15.02 22.72 -5.54
N THR A 329 -15.62 23.68 -6.27
CA THR A 329 -15.58 25.08 -5.89
C THR A 329 -16.50 25.36 -4.71
N PRO A 330 -16.12 26.26 -3.78
CA PRO A 330 -17.07 26.77 -2.81
C PRO A 330 -18.17 27.58 -3.51
N PRO A 331 -19.31 27.84 -2.84
CA PRO A 331 -20.45 28.57 -3.44
C PRO A 331 -20.17 30.08 -3.57
N LEU A 332 -19.14 30.42 -4.35
CA LEU A 332 -18.70 31.80 -4.60
C LEU A 332 -19.24 32.32 -5.94
N ARG A 333 -19.41 33.65 -6.04
CA ARG A 333 -19.57 34.30 -7.32
C ARG A 333 -18.24 34.40 -8.04
N VAL A 334 -18.17 33.97 -9.27
CA VAL A 334 -16.98 34.09 -10.14
C VAL A 334 -17.36 34.88 -11.38
N ASN A 335 -16.80 36.05 -11.57
CA ASN A 335 -16.99 36.88 -12.76
C ASN A 335 -15.81 37.86 -12.88
N PRO A 336 -15.04 37.84 -13.96
CA PRO A 336 -15.11 36.93 -15.13
C PRO A 336 -14.64 35.49 -14.82
N PRO A 337 -14.77 34.54 -15.80
CA PRO A 337 -14.12 33.25 -15.75
C PRO A 337 -12.62 33.40 -15.53
N ARG A 338 -12.00 32.48 -14.80
CA ARG A 338 -10.56 32.55 -14.52
C ARG A 338 -9.93 31.17 -14.32
N ILE A 339 -8.63 31.10 -14.57
CA ILE A 339 -7.81 29.95 -14.20
C ILE A 339 -7.27 30.18 -12.79
N ILE A 340 -7.38 29.16 -11.94
CA ILE A 340 -6.82 29.20 -10.59
C ILE A 340 -5.92 27.99 -10.36
N LYS A 341 -4.90 28.18 -9.51
CA LYS A 341 -4.02 27.11 -9.05
C LYS A 341 -4.61 26.44 -7.82
N VAL A 342 -4.70 25.13 -7.89
CA VAL A 342 -5.19 24.27 -6.80
C VAL A 342 -4.21 23.16 -6.52
N SER A 343 -4.25 22.59 -5.32
CA SER A 343 -3.39 21.46 -4.98
C SER A 343 -4.20 20.28 -4.49
N ALA A 344 -3.74 19.08 -4.80
CA ALA A 344 -4.30 17.84 -4.28
C ALA A 344 -3.18 16.86 -3.89
N PRO A 345 -3.43 15.99 -2.89
CA PRO A 345 -2.52 14.89 -2.60
C PRO A 345 -2.62 13.79 -3.66
N GLN A 346 -1.50 13.12 -3.90
CA GLN A 346 -1.40 11.87 -4.63
C GLN A 346 -0.62 10.89 -3.75
N ILE A 347 -0.98 9.63 -3.74
CA ILE A 347 -0.21 8.58 -3.10
C ILE A 347 0.38 7.69 -4.18
N GLN A 348 1.70 7.62 -4.24
CA GLN A 348 2.39 6.55 -4.93
C GLN A 348 2.98 5.59 -3.92
N TYR A 349 3.06 4.31 -4.26
CA TYR A 349 3.80 3.36 -3.46
C TYR A 349 4.48 2.29 -4.31
N ALA A 350 5.55 1.75 -3.75
CA ALA A 350 6.20 0.55 -4.21
C ALA A 350 6.37 -0.40 -3.02
N GLN A 351 5.86 -1.61 -3.14
CA GLN A 351 5.96 -2.64 -2.12
C GLN A 351 6.61 -3.89 -2.71
N GLN A 352 7.58 -4.43 -2.00
CA GLN A 352 8.22 -5.70 -2.30
C GLN A 352 7.96 -6.69 -1.18
N VAL A 353 7.36 -7.82 -1.51
CA VAL A 353 7.14 -8.93 -0.60
C VAL A 353 7.99 -10.11 -1.09
N PHE A 354 8.82 -10.64 -0.23
CA PHE A 354 9.72 -11.73 -0.56
C PHE A 354 9.11 -13.06 -0.14
N LEU A 355 8.92 -13.95 -1.11
CA LEU A 355 8.34 -15.27 -0.93
C LEU A 355 9.42 -16.35 -1.06
N ASN A 356 9.47 -17.30 -0.14
CA ASN A 356 10.41 -18.42 -0.23
C ASN A 356 9.68 -19.70 -0.67
N PHE A 357 10.15 -20.29 -1.78
CA PHE A 357 9.80 -21.63 -2.22
C PHE A 357 10.87 -22.17 -3.19
N ASN A 358 10.95 -23.48 -3.32
CA ASN A 358 11.89 -24.18 -4.23
C ASN A 358 13.36 -23.70 -4.12
N GLY A 359 13.83 -23.34 -2.91
CA GLY A 359 15.21 -22.91 -2.67
C GLY A 359 15.54 -21.50 -3.14
N LEU A 360 14.56 -20.75 -3.66
CA LEU A 360 14.70 -19.37 -4.08
C LEU A 360 13.86 -18.42 -3.23
N THR A 361 14.28 -17.17 -3.21
CA THR A 361 13.50 -16.03 -2.73
C THR A 361 12.97 -15.28 -3.94
N TRP A 362 11.67 -15.09 -4.00
CA TRP A 362 10.91 -14.57 -5.13
C TRP A 362 10.33 -13.21 -4.78
N PRO A 363 10.80 -12.12 -5.43
CA PRO A 363 10.18 -10.81 -5.25
C PRO A 363 8.74 -10.79 -5.82
N HIS A 364 7.80 -10.39 -4.98
CA HIS A 364 6.44 -10.02 -5.38
C HIS A 364 6.35 -8.51 -5.25
N VAL A 365 6.13 -7.82 -6.36
CA VAL A 365 6.19 -6.37 -6.41
C VAL A 365 4.82 -5.80 -6.78
N SER A 366 4.39 -4.82 -6.01
CA SER A 366 3.20 -4.02 -6.29
C SER A 366 3.56 -2.54 -6.32
N VAL A 367 3.13 -1.84 -7.36
CA VAL A 367 3.30 -0.39 -7.51
C VAL A 367 1.98 0.22 -7.93
N ALA A 368 1.62 1.38 -7.39
CA ALA A 368 0.42 2.10 -7.81
C ALA A 368 0.52 3.61 -7.63
N THR A 369 -0.32 4.34 -8.37
CA THR A 369 -0.58 5.76 -8.23
C THR A 369 -2.05 5.97 -7.94
N LEU A 370 -2.35 6.62 -6.82
CA LEU A 370 -3.71 6.80 -6.30
C LEU A 370 -4.00 8.29 -6.07
N VAL A 371 -5.18 8.74 -6.45
CA VAL A 371 -5.66 10.10 -6.23
C VAL A 371 -6.94 10.09 -5.39
N PRO A 372 -7.34 11.21 -4.76
CA PRO A 372 -8.60 11.29 -4.02
C PRO A 372 -9.79 10.83 -4.85
N ALA A 373 -10.58 9.91 -4.31
CA ALA A 373 -11.79 9.40 -4.96
C ALA A 373 -12.96 10.38 -4.87
N ALA A 374 -12.99 11.20 -3.82
CA ALA A 374 -13.95 12.28 -3.66
C ALA A 374 -13.38 13.61 -4.20
N PRO A 375 -14.23 14.52 -4.70
CA PRO A 375 -13.76 15.83 -5.13
C PRO A 375 -13.07 16.61 -4.01
N VAL A 376 -11.91 17.19 -4.32
CA VAL A 376 -11.10 17.98 -3.39
C VAL A 376 -11.68 19.40 -3.29
N PRO A 377 -12.01 19.88 -2.10
CA PRO A 377 -12.47 21.26 -1.94
C PRO A 377 -11.38 22.26 -2.35
N VAL A 378 -11.73 23.22 -3.20
CA VAL A 378 -10.83 24.33 -3.54
C VAL A 378 -10.64 25.22 -2.32
N SER A 379 -9.39 25.39 -1.88
CA SER A 379 -9.09 26.21 -0.70
C SER A 379 -9.40 27.68 -0.90
N ALA A 380 -9.70 28.40 0.18
CA ALA A 380 -9.92 29.83 0.12
C ALA A 380 -8.71 30.61 -0.43
N SER A 381 -7.49 30.13 -0.17
CA SER A 381 -6.25 30.74 -0.67
C SER A 381 -6.11 30.71 -2.20
N ALA A 382 -6.75 29.77 -2.88
CA ALA A 382 -6.72 29.71 -4.34
C ALA A 382 -7.51 30.84 -5.03
N TRP A 383 -8.27 31.60 -4.24
CA TRP A 383 -9.13 32.70 -4.74
C TRP A 383 -8.52 34.09 -4.48
N ALA A 384 -7.42 34.18 -3.76
CA ALA A 384 -6.75 35.42 -3.39
C ALA A 384 -6.07 36.13 -4.58
#